data_afaf5938d59c5c6a39f67335c5d06855
#
_entry.id   afaf5938d59c5c6a39f67335c5d06855
#
_cell.length_a   1.000
_cell.length_b   1.000
_cell.length_c   1.000
_cell.angle_alpha   90.00
_cell.angle_beta   90.00
_cell.angle_gamma   90.00
#
_symmetry.space_group_name_H-M   'P 1'
#
loop_
_entity.id
_entity.type
_entity.pdbx_description
1 polymer ?
#
loop_
_entity_poly.entity_id
_entity_poly.type
_entity_poly.pdbx_seq_one_letter_code
_entity_poly.pdbx_strand_id
1 'polypeptide(L)'
;EGRNPDPTYYRNLPSFYLTSFDNGNFVGNSPTNLLRAQEAKDLFLAGGQINWDELYRQNRENNGQSATILYEDVTYDNQISVNSNFNTQLSKNIILEAGINYRHLKSQNYQEVVDLLGGDYYSDRDVFLQGDAQQTDLDNPNRLVTVGDKFGYNYDLRADVVEAFAQAKFNYSELDYYLGVGGSYSSYQRDGKYRTGNYADNSKGKSENVNFENYGVKGGITYRITGRHILNANAAYLTKAPTLRNTFPNARMNNSVVSNLKSEAISSF
;
A
#
# COMPACT_ATOMS: atom_id res chain seq x y z
N GLU A 1 -15.30 -18.53 -15.67
CA GLU A 1 -15.19 -17.54 -14.57
C GLU A 1 -16.54 -17.13 -14.06
N GLY A 2 -16.76 -17.28 -12.75
CA GLY A 2 -17.97 -16.81 -12.11
C GLY A 2 -18.06 -15.28 -12.14
N ARG A 3 -19.26 -14.74 -12.30
CA ARG A 3 -19.53 -13.32 -12.13
C ARG A 3 -19.25 -12.93 -10.67
N ASN A 4 -18.71 -11.74 -10.42
CA ASN A 4 -18.51 -11.26 -9.05
C ASN A 4 -19.84 -11.39 -8.27
N PRO A 5 -19.86 -12.15 -7.16
CA PRO A 5 -21.09 -12.47 -6.44
C PRO A 5 -21.61 -11.32 -5.55
N ASP A 6 -20.83 -10.24 -5.37
CA ASP A 6 -21.24 -9.10 -4.55
C ASP A 6 -22.47 -8.42 -5.15
N PRO A 7 -23.60 -8.31 -4.42
CA PRO A 7 -24.82 -7.66 -4.90
C PRO A 7 -24.59 -6.20 -5.31
N THR A 8 -23.62 -5.52 -4.72
CA THR A 8 -23.29 -4.12 -5.04
C THR A 8 -22.33 -3.98 -6.22
N TYR A 9 -21.79 -5.08 -6.75
CA TYR A 9 -20.93 -5.04 -7.93
C TYR A 9 -21.66 -4.43 -9.10
N TYR A 10 -21.07 -3.45 -9.79
CA TYR A 10 -21.74 -2.62 -10.78
C TYR A 10 -22.50 -3.39 -11.87
N ARG A 11 -21.99 -4.58 -12.28
CA ARG A 11 -22.66 -5.46 -13.27
C ARG A 11 -23.88 -6.19 -12.74
N ASN A 12 -24.10 -6.21 -11.43
CA ASN A 12 -25.27 -6.81 -10.77
C ASN A 12 -26.37 -5.76 -10.51
N LEU A 13 -26.09 -4.47 -10.75
CA LEU A 13 -27.03 -3.40 -10.53
C LEU A 13 -27.93 -3.14 -11.76
N PRO A 14 -29.19 -2.71 -11.58
CA PRO A 14 -30.09 -2.34 -12.68
C PRO A 14 -29.45 -1.30 -13.63
N SER A 15 -28.70 -0.35 -13.10
CA SER A 15 -28.03 0.70 -13.88
C SER A 15 -27.10 0.16 -14.96
N PHE A 16 -26.43 -0.97 -14.73
CA PHE A 16 -25.56 -1.59 -15.72
C PHE A 16 -26.32 -1.92 -17.03
N TYR A 17 -27.50 -2.47 -16.92
CA TYR A 17 -28.35 -2.81 -18.08
C TYR A 17 -28.95 -1.58 -18.72
N LEU A 18 -29.40 -0.61 -17.90
CA LEU A 18 -30.05 0.62 -18.37
C LEU A 18 -29.08 1.60 -19.05
N THR A 19 -27.77 1.48 -18.78
CA THR A 19 -26.74 2.31 -19.42
C THR A 19 -25.89 1.56 -20.45
N SER A 20 -26.33 0.37 -20.88
CA SER A 20 -25.58 -0.50 -21.78
C SER A 20 -25.53 0.05 -23.21
N PHE A 21 -24.37 -0.19 -23.86
CA PHE A 21 -24.13 0.07 -25.29
C PHE A 21 -23.73 -1.23 -25.98
N ASP A 22 -24.16 -1.41 -27.22
CA ASP A 22 -23.73 -2.49 -28.11
C ASP A 22 -23.20 -1.86 -29.41
N ASN A 23 -21.95 -2.16 -29.78
CA ASN A 23 -21.27 -1.61 -30.95
C ASN A 23 -21.42 -0.07 -31.09
N GLY A 24 -21.35 0.64 -29.96
CA GLY A 24 -21.49 2.10 -29.88
C GLY A 24 -22.94 2.61 -29.87
N ASN A 25 -23.94 1.74 -30.04
CA ASN A 25 -25.36 2.10 -29.97
C ASN A 25 -25.91 1.93 -28.55
N PHE A 26 -26.67 2.88 -28.08
CA PHE A 26 -27.37 2.77 -26.79
C PHE A 26 -28.47 1.72 -26.87
N VAL A 27 -28.39 0.68 -26.04
CA VAL A 27 -29.37 -0.43 -25.96
C VAL A 27 -30.02 -0.56 -24.59
N GLY A 28 -29.79 0.38 -23.68
CA GLY A 28 -30.35 0.35 -22.33
C GLY A 28 -31.88 0.33 -22.27
N ASN A 29 -32.55 0.84 -23.29
CA ASN A 29 -34.00 0.83 -23.42
C ASN A 29 -34.57 -0.38 -24.20
N SER A 30 -33.73 -1.35 -24.58
CA SER A 30 -34.19 -2.57 -25.24
C SER A 30 -35.06 -3.40 -24.27
N PRO A 31 -36.09 -4.15 -24.78
CA PRO A 31 -36.93 -4.98 -23.93
C PRO A 31 -36.12 -5.96 -23.08
N THR A 32 -35.07 -6.54 -23.64
CA THR A 32 -34.17 -7.48 -22.94
C THR A 32 -33.45 -6.83 -21.79
N ASN A 33 -32.87 -5.60 -21.98
CA ASN A 33 -32.14 -4.89 -20.92
C ASN A 33 -33.08 -4.33 -19.86
N LEU A 34 -34.31 -3.91 -20.23
CA LEU A 34 -35.34 -3.51 -19.28
C LEU A 34 -35.75 -4.69 -18.37
N LEU A 35 -35.94 -5.87 -18.95
CA LEU A 35 -36.27 -7.08 -18.18
C LEU A 35 -35.11 -7.44 -17.22
N ARG A 36 -33.86 -7.49 -17.71
CA ARG A 36 -32.70 -7.78 -16.89
C ARG A 36 -32.49 -6.74 -15.78
N ALA A 37 -32.76 -5.46 -16.06
CA ALA A 37 -32.70 -4.41 -15.05
C ALA A 37 -33.75 -4.61 -13.95
N GLN A 38 -34.97 -5.04 -14.32
CA GLN A 38 -36.01 -5.34 -13.34
C GLN A 38 -35.66 -6.57 -12.51
N GLU A 39 -35.18 -7.65 -13.14
CA GLU A 39 -34.68 -8.85 -12.43
C GLU A 39 -33.55 -8.51 -11.45
N ALA A 40 -32.57 -7.71 -11.87
CA ALA A 40 -31.46 -7.25 -11.01
C ALA A 40 -31.97 -6.43 -9.83
N LYS A 41 -32.97 -5.56 -10.04
CA LYS A 41 -33.61 -4.79 -8.97
C LYS A 41 -34.32 -5.71 -7.97
N ASP A 42 -35.10 -6.68 -8.47
CA ASP A 42 -35.87 -7.58 -7.62
C ASP A 42 -34.96 -8.49 -6.79
N LEU A 43 -33.88 -9.01 -7.39
CA LEU A 43 -32.85 -9.76 -6.68
C LEU A 43 -32.15 -8.91 -5.59
N PHE A 44 -31.79 -7.66 -5.90
CA PHE A 44 -31.18 -6.76 -4.94
C PHE A 44 -32.12 -6.45 -3.76
N LEU A 45 -33.39 -6.20 -4.03
CA LEU A 45 -34.39 -5.91 -3.00
C LEU A 45 -34.79 -7.14 -2.18
N ALA A 46 -34.76 -8.33 -2.78
CA ALA A 46 -35.16 -9.59 -2.11
C ALA A 46 -34.12 -10.05 -1.08
N GLY A 47 -32.84 -9.81 -1.30
CA GLY A 47 -31.81 -10.32 -0.43
C GLY A 47 -30.70 -9.32 -0.07
N GLY A 48 -30.20 -8.56 -1.03
CA GLY A 48 -29.08 -7.64 -0.84
C GLY A 48 -27.81 -8.31 -0.27
N GLN A 49 -27.78 -9.64 -0.22
CA GLN A 49 -26.76 -10.48 0.36
C GLN A 49 -26.16 -11.42 -0.69
N ILE A 50 -24.92 -11.84 -0.47
CA ILE A 50 -24.30 -12.90 -1.27
C ILE A 50 -25.09 -14.19 -1.10
N ASN A 51 -25.41 -14.83 -2.22
CA ASN A 51 -26.04 -16.16 -2.21
C ASN A 51 -24.97 -17.25 -2.01
N TRP A 52 -24.64 -17.53 -0.76
CA TRP A 52 -23.61 -18.50 -0.37
C TRP A 52 -23.92 -19.90 -0.87
N ASP A 53 -25.18 -20.36 -0.79
CA ASP A 53 -25.57 -21.69 -1.23
C ASP A 53 -25.30 -21.91 -2.72
N GLU A 54 -25.54 -20.88 -3.54
CA GLU A 54 -25.26 -20.91 -4.97
C GLU A 54 -23.74 -20.96 -5.24
N LEU A 55 -22.91 -20.22 -4.49
CA LEU A 55 -21.44 -20.28 -4.63
C LEU A 55 -20.91 -21.67 -4.30
N TYR A 56 -21.35 -22.26 -3.19
CA TYR A 56 -21.00 -23.63 -2.80
C TYR A 56 -21.43 -24.65 -3.85
N ARG A 57 -22.65 -24.50 -4.41
CA ARG A 57 -23.16 -25.37 -5.46
C ARG A 57 -22.30 -25.29 -6.72
N GLN A 58 -22.00 -24.07 -7.19
CA GLN A 58 -21.18 -23.85 -8.39
C GLN A 58 -19.79 -24.45 -8.25
N ASN A 59 -19.13 -24.27 -7.10
CA ASN A 59 -17.79 -24.83 -6.87
C ASN A 59 -17.80 -26.35 -6.84
N ARG A 60 -18.80 -26.99 -6.20
CA ARG A 60 -18.93 -28.46 -6.15
C ARG A 60 -19.24 -29.06 -7.52
N GLU A 61 -20.03 -28.39 -8.33
CA GLU A 61 -20.41 -28.88 -9.67
C GLU A 61 -19.30 -28.63 -10.72
N ASN A 62 -18.24 -27.87 -10.39
CA ASN A 62 -17.16 -27.51 -11.31
C ASN A 62 -15.96 -28.48 -11.23
N ASN A 63 -16.22 -29.78 -11.13
CA ASN A 63 -15.18 -30.84 -11.08
C ASN A 63 -14.10 -30.59 -9.99
N GLY A 64 -14.51 -30.09 -8.82
CA GLY A 64 -13.62 -29.82 -7.71
C GLY A 64 -12.86 -28.47 -7.80
N GLN A 65 -12.87 -27.79 -8.94
CA GLN A 65 -12.23 -26.49 -9.08
C GLN A 65 -13.13 -25.36 -8.56
N SER A 66 -12.68 -24.63 -7.56
CA SER A 66 -13.38 -23.43 -7.09
C SER A 66 -13.32 -22.32 -8.14
N ALA A 67 -14.48 -21.82 -8.56
CA ALA A 67 -14.62 -20.61 -9.38
C ALA A 67 -14.55 -19.35 -8.53
N THR A 68 -15.01 -19.43 -7.26
CA THR A 68 -14.98 -18.37 -6.27
C THR A 68 -14.38 -18.91 -4.98
N ILE A 69 -13.52 -18.13 -4.34
CA ILE A 69 -12.87 -18.46 -3.07
C ILE A 69 -12.98 -17.29 -2.09
N LEU A 70 -12.81 -17.55 -0.81
CA LEU A 70 -12.45 -16.53 0.17
C LEU A 70 -10.94 -16.49 0.32
N TYR A 71 -10.40 -15.30 0.32
CA TYR A 71 -8.97 -15.09 0.55
C TYR A 71 -8.75 -13.84 1.38
N GLU A 72 -7.55 -13.72 1.90
CA GLU A 72 -7.10 -12.51 2.58
C GLU A 72 -5.85 -11.93 1.94
N ASP A 73 -5.78 -10.61 1.91
CA ASP A 73 -4.57 -9.84 1.64
C ASP A 73 -3.83 -9.66 2.98
N VAL A 74 -2.69 -10.34 3.13
CA VAL A 74 -1.91 -10.30 4.38
C VAL A 74 -0.76 -9.32 4.25
N THR A 75 -0.64 -8.43 5.24
CA THR A 75 0.55 -7.61 5.47
C THR A 75 1.06 -7.91 6.86
N TYR A 76 2.24 -8.53 6.95
CA TYR A 76 2.89 -8.85 8.20
C TYR A 76 4.18 -8.03 8.34
N ASP A 77 4.15 -7.07 9.27
CA ASP A 77 5.24 -6.14 9.52
C ASP A 77 6.06 -6.56 10.75
N ASN A 78 7.36 -6.70 10.55
CA ASN A 78 8.34 -6.85 11.63
C ASN A 78 9.25 -5.63 11.64
N GLN A 79 9.19 -4.84 12.71
CA GLN A 79 9.96 -3.62 12.84
C GLN A 79 10.85 -3.65 14.09
N ILE A 80 12.11 -3.30 13.91
CA ILE A 80 13.06 -3.06 14.98
C ILE A 80 13.42 -1.57 14.96
N SER A 81 13.32 -0.92 16.12
CA SER A 81 13.72 0.48 16.27
C SER A 81 14.65 0.62 17.46
N VAL A 82 15.74 1.35 17.25
CA VAL A 82 16.70 1.71 18.30
C VAL A 82 16.90 3.22 18.27
N ASN A 83 16.73 3.87 19.39
CA ASN A 83 16.95 5.31 19.50
C ASN A 83 17.82 5.65 20.72
N SER A 84 18.59 6.73 20.60
CA SER A 84 19.35 7.31 21.67
C SER A 84 19.21 8.83 21.63
N ASN A 85 18.86 9.40 22.76
CA ASN A 85 18.69 10.84 22.90
C ASN A 85 19.63 11.36 23.99
N PHE A 86 20.27 12.47 23.68
CA PHE A 86 21.18 13.20 24.56
C PHE A 86 20.62 14.59 24.83
N ASN A 87 20.58 14.97 26.08
CA ASN A 87 20.19 16.31 26.51
C ASN A 87 21.18 16.79 27.56
N THR A 88 21.70 18.00 27.42
CA THR A 88 22.60 18.60 28.38
C THR A 88 22.42 20.10 28.44
N GLN A 89 22.59 20.65 29.65
CA GLN A 89 22.64 22.09 29.86
C GLN A 89 24.13 22.52 29.84
N LEU A 90 24.56 23.17 28.74
CA LEU A 90 25.89 23.67 28.56
C LEU A 90 26.20 24.90 29.43
N SER A 91 25.16 25.72 29.67
CA SER A 91 25.25 26.88 30.56
C SER A 91 23.85 27.22 31.09
N LYS A 92 23.72 28.22 31.97
CA LYS A 92 22.41 28.67 32.49
C LYS A 92 21.40 29.01 31.39
N ASN A 93 21.88 29.38 30.21
CA ASN A 93 21.06 29.86 29.10
C ASN A 93 21.08 28.95 27.88
N ILE A 94 21.87 27.89 27.86
CA ILE A 94 22.08 27.06 26.67
C ILE A 94 21.80 25.59 26.97
N ILE A 95 20.83 25.01 26.25
CA ILE A 95 20.52 23.59 26.29
C ILE A 95 20.82 23.01 24.93
N LEU A 96 21.56 21.88 24.91
CA LEU A 96 21.84 21.10 23.72
C LEU A 96 21.07 19.79 23.77
N GLU A 97 20.35 19.50 22.70
CA GLU A 97 19.62 18.24 22.47
C GLU A 97 20.16 17.59 21.19
N ALA A 98 20.41 16.30 21.22
CA ALA A 98 20.81 15.54 20.05
C ALA A 98 20.21 14.13 20.12
N GLY A 99 20.02 13.50 18.97
CA GLY A 99 19.52 12.14 18.94
C GLY A 99 19.89 11.43 17.65
N ILE A 100 19.88 10.10 17.75
CA ILE A 100 20.01 9.19 16.62
C ILE A 100 18.91 8.14 16.72
N ASN A 101 18.31 7.80 15.60
CA ASN A 101 17.31 6.77 15.47
C ASN A 101 17.66 5.85 14.31
N TYR A 102 17.63 4.53 14.55
CA TYR A 102 17.68 3.51 13.51
C TYR A 102 16.38 2.73 13.50
N ARG A 103 15.86 2.47 12.32
CA ARG A 103 14.66 1.66 12.12
C ARG A 103 14.87 0.70 10.96
N HIS A 104 14.66 -0.58 11.23
CA HIS A 104 14.58 -1.64 10.23
C HIS A 104 13.16 -2.15 10.16
N LEU A 105 12.59 -2.16 8.95
CA LEU A 105 11.27 -2.73 8.66
C LEU A 105 11.43 -3.87 7.64
N LYS A 106 10.81 -5.00 7.94
CA LYS A 106 10.52 -6.06 6.97
C LYS A 106 9.01 -6.28 6.93
N SER A 107 8.39 -5.98 5.79
CA SER A 107 6.97 -6.14 5.53
C SER A 107 6.77 -7.28 4.54
N GLN A 108 6.13 -8.38 4.97
CA GLN A 108 5.74 -9.50 4.12
C GLN A 108 4.32 -9.27 3.61
N ASN A 109 4.14 -9.38 2.30
CA ASN A 109 2.87 -9.08 1.64
C ASN A 109 2.50 -10.24 0.71
N TYR A 110 1.35 -10.86 0.92
CA TYR A 110 0.89 -12.00 0.13
C TYR A 110 -0.63 -12.13 0.18
N GLN A 111 -1.17 -12.94 -0.73
CA GLN A 111 -2.53 -13.45 -0.63
C GLN A 111 -2.52 -14.87 -0.10
N GLU A 112 -3.52 -15.24 0.71
CA GLU A 112 -3.69 -16.58 1.26
C GLU A 112 -5.14 -17.04 1.10
N VAL A 113 -5.34 -18.29 0.70
CA VAL A 113 -6.66 -18.89 0.55
C VAL A 113 -7.23 -19.19 1.93
N VAL A 114 -8.40 -18.64 2.24
CA VAL A 114 -9.11 -18.85 3.52
C VAL A 114 -10.13 -19.97 3.40
N ASP A 115 -10.91 -19.99 2.32
CA ASP A 115 -11.96 -21.00 2.08
C ASP A 115 -12.19 -21.20 0.58
N LEU A 116 -12.28 -22.45 0.17
CA LEU A 116 -12.55 -22.85 -1.21
C LEU A 116 -14.05 -22.89 -1.55
N LEU A 117 -14.92 -22.57 -0.58
CA LEU A 117 -16.38 -22.56 -0.73
C LEU A 117 -16.94 -23.86 -1.35
N GLY A 118 -16.44 -25.00 -0.86
CA GLY A 118 -16.90 -26.34 -1.23
C GLY A 118 -16.24 -26.96 -2.45
N GLY A 119 -15.24 -26.33 -3.05
CA GLY A 119 -14.35 -26.96 -4.02
C GLY A 119 -13.13 -27.63 -3.35
N ASP A 120 -12.34 -28.33 -4.13
CA ASP A 120 -11.13 -29.05 -3.66
C ASP A 120 -9.86 -28.23 -3.84
N TYR A 121 -9.84 -27.35 -4.84
CA TYR A 121 -8.69 -26.51 -5.18
C TYR A 121 -9.09 -25.23 -5.94
N TYR A 122 -8.20 -24.26 -5.98
CA TYR A 122 -8.29 -23.06 -6.81
C TYR A 122 -7.10 -23.00 -7.79
N SER A 123 -7.35 -22.59 -9.04
CA SER A 123 -6.29 -22.42 -10.04
C SER A 123 -5.68 -21.03 -9.91
N ASP A 124 -4.40 -20.99 -9.49
CA ASP A 124 -3.67 -19.74 -9.26
C ASP A 124 -3.15 -19.14 -10.56
N ARG A 125 -3.99 -18.32 -11.19
CA ARG A 125 -3.68 -17.62 -12.44
C ARG A 125 -4.41 -16.28 -12.52
N ASP A 126 -3.83 -15.34 -13.25
CA ASP A 126 -4.50 -14.09 -13.61
C ASP A 126 -5.44 -14.34 -14.79
N VAL A 127 -6.72 -14.34 -14.51
CA VAL A 127 -7.79 -14.63 -15.45
C VAL A 127 -8.02 -13.56 -16.53
N PHE A 128 -7.43 -12.38 -16.34
CA PHE A 128 -7.50 -11.28 -17.33
C PHE A 128 -6.41 -11.36 -18.39
N LEU A 129 -5.43 -12.27 -18.23
CA LEU A 129 -4.30 -12.47 -19.13
C LEU A 129 -4.41 -13.83 -19.83
N GLN A 130 -3.55 -14.07 -20.82
CA GLN A 130 -3.51 -15.31 -21.59
C GLN A 130 -2.08 -15.86 -21.73
N GLY A 131 -1.98 -17.16 -22.00
CA GLY A 131 -0.69 -17.84 -22.15
C GLY A 131 0.16 -17.75 -20.90
N ASP A 132 1.47 -17.58 -21.04
CA ASP A 132 2.41 -17.50 -19.93
C ASP A 132 2.18 -16.25 -19.05
N ALA A 133 1.64 -15.18 -19.63
CA ALA A 133 1.36 -13.93 -18.89
C ALA A 133 0.33 -14.13 -17.75
N GLN A 134 -0.57 -15.12 -17.87
CA GLN A 134 -1.55 -15.44 -16.82
C GLN A 134 -0.95 -16.12 -15.60
N GLN A 135 0.29 -16.68 -15.69
CA GLN A 135 0.91 -17.41 -14.60
C GLN A 135 1.33 -16.44 -13.48
N THR A 136 0.88 -16.70 -12.27
CA THR A 136 1.28 -15.95 -11.08
C THR A 136 2.72 -16.31 -10.68
N ASP A 137 3.15 -17.55 -10.98
CA ASP A 137 4.52 -18.01 -10.78
C ASP A 137 4.95 -18.95 -11.92
N LEU A 138 5.79 -18.47 -12.84
CA LEU A 138 6.35 -19.23 -13.94
C LEU A 138 7.29 -20.38 -13.50
N ASP A 139 7.79 -20.34 -12.28
CA ASP A 139 8.61 -21.43 -11.74
C ASP A 139 7.74 -22.61 -11.26
N ASN A 140 6.45 -22.36 -11.03
CA ASN A 140 5.44 -23.34 -10.71
C ASN A 140 4.18 -23.09 -11.56
N PRO A 141 4.23 -23.35 -12.88
CA PRO A 141 3.12 -23.03 -13.78
C PRO A 141 1.88 -23.89 -13.47
N ASN A 142 0.70 -23.33 -13.77
CA ASN A 142 -0.60 -23.97 -13.55
C ASN A 142 -0.82 -24.46 -12.11
N ARG A 143 -0.29 -23.72 -11.15
CA ARG A 143 -0.36 -24.08 -9.73
C ARG A 143 -1.82 -24.17 -9.27
N LEU A 144 -2.11 -25.26 -8.55
CA LEU A 144 -3.36 -25.47 -7.85
C LEU A 144 -3.11 -25.22 -6.37
N VAL A 145 -3.96 -24.42 -5.75
CA VAL A 145 -3.82 -24.01 -4.34
C VAL A 145 -5.02 -24.44 -3.51
N THR A 146 -4.77 -24.70 -2.25
CA THR A 146 -5.74 -25.12 -1.24
C THR A 146 -5.76 -24.14 -0.07
N VAL A 147 -6.61 -24.36 0.91
CA VAL A 147 -6.72 -23.53 2.12
C VAL A 147 -5.37 -23.43 2.83
N GLY A 148 -4.94 -22.21 3.17
CA GLY A 148 -3.66 -21.89 3.78
C GLY A 148 -2.50 -21.70 2.79
N ASP A 149 -2.72 -21.95 1.50
CA ASP A 149 -1.69 -21.71 0.49
C ASP A 149 -1.65 -20.23 0.08
N LYS A 150 -0.42 -19.73 -0.10
CA LYS A 150 -0.20 -18.40 -0.68
C LYS A 150 -0.36 -18.45 -2.19
N PHE A 151 -1.05 -17.46 -2.76
CA PHE A 151 -1.32 -17.38 -4.20
C PHE A 151 -1.28 -15.93 -4.70
N GLY A 152 -1.54 -15.73 -5.98
CA GLY A 152 -1.64 -14.41 -6.60
C GLY A 152 -0.32 -13.65 -6.57
N TYR A 153 -0.01 -13.02 -5.44
CA TYR A 153 1.26 -12.33 -5.24
C TYR A 153 1.91 -12.71 -3.89
N ASN A 154 3.25 -12.64 -3.85
CA ASN A 154 4.04 -12.84 -2.63
C ASN A 154 5.35 -12.05 -2.74
N TYR A 155 5.57 -11.08 -1.86
CA TYR A 155 6.78 -10.27 -1.83
C TYR A 155 7.06 -9.70 -0.45
N ASP A 156 8.34 -9.40 -0.18
CA ASP A 156 8.76 -8.63 0.98
C ASP A 156 9.13 -7.20 0.54
N LEU A 157 8.82 -6.23 1.39
CA LEU A 157 9.43 -4.89 1.36
C LEU A 157 10.36 -4.75 2.55
N ARG A 158 11.51 -4.11 2.33
CA ARG A 158 12.48 -3.78 3.38
C ARG A 158 12.76 -2.30 3.35
N ALA A 159 12.89 -1.73 4.55
CA ALA A 159 13.31 -0.35 4.72
C ALA A 159 14.29 -0.25 5.89
N ASP A 160 15.45 0.30 5.62
CA ASP A 160 16.43 0.71 6.62
C ASP A 160 16.49 2.23 6.65
N VAL A 161 16.28 2.82 7.82
CA VAL A 161 16.27 4.27 8.01
C VAL A 161 17.15 4.63 9.19
N VAL A 162 18.11 5.50 8.95
CA VAL A 162 18.93 6.15 9.99
C VAL A 162 18.64 7.63 9.99
N GLU A 163 18.34 8.18 11.14
CA GLU A 163 18.05 9.61 11.34
C GLU A 163 18.92 10.15 12.48
N ALA A 164 19.45 11.35 12.32
CA ALA A 164 20.17 12.04 13.37
C ALA A 164 19.77 13.50 13.40
N PHE A 165 19.74 14.10 14.58
CA PHE A 165 19.48 15.52 14.75
C PHE A 165 20.30 16.11 15.89
N ALA A 166 20.51 17.42 15.82
CA ALA A 166 21.00 18.22 16.93
C ALA A 166 20.23 19.56 16.97
N GLN A 167 19.97 20.04 18.18
CA GLN A 167 19.28 21.30 18.41
C GLN A 167 19.89 22.01 19.60
N ALA A 168 20.17 23.31 19.46
CA ALA A 168 20.55 24.20 20.55
C ALA A 168 19.39 25.14 20.86
N LYS A 169 19.05 25.28 22.14
CA LYS A 169 18.07 26.24 22.68
C LYS A 169 18.80 27.28 23.51
N PHE A 170 18.47 28.53 23.30
CA PHE A 170 19.04 29.69 23.97
C PHE A 170 17.93 30.43 24.69
N ASN A 171 18.03 30.52 26.03
CA ASN A 171 17.00 31.10 26.88
C ASN A 171 17.57 32.32 27.60
N TYR A 172 17.04 33.50 27.26
CA TYR A 172 17.38 34.78 27.91
C TYR A 172 16.10 35.42 28.44
N SER A 173 16.24 36.46 29.28
CA SER A 173 15.08 37.08 29.93
C SER A 173 14.02 37.59 28.97
N GLU A 174 14.43 38.19 27.87
CA GLU A 174 13.51 38.79 26.87
C GLU A 174 13.44 37.99 25.56
N LEU A 175 14.42 37.14 25.30
CA LEU A 175 14.59 36.47 24.01
C LEU A 175 14.94 34.99 24.20
N ASP A 176 14.07 34.12 23.70
CA ASP A 176 14.40 32.71 23.51
C ASP A 176 14.51 32.42 22.02
N TYR A 177 15.48 31.63 21.64
CA TYR A 177 15.56 31.12 20.27
C TYR A 177 16.16 29.73 20.24
N TYR A 178 15.90 29.02 19.16
CA TYR A 178 16.50 27.71 18.92
C TYR A 178 16.92 27.56 17.47
N LEU A 179 17.93 26.72 17.26
CA LEU A 179 18.36 26.27 15.95
C LEU A 179 18.54 24.76 16.00
N GLY A 180 17.93 24.05 15.05
CA GLY A 180 18.03 22.60 14.91
C GLY A 180 18.39 22.21 13.50
N VAL A 181 19.22 21.18 13.39
CA VAL A 181 19.63 20.55 12.14
C VAL A 181 19.40 19.05 12.25
N GLY A 182 19.13 18.40 11.14
CA GLY A 182 18.97 16.96 11.09
C GLY A 182 19.27 16.41 9.71
N GLY A 183 19.51 15.12 9.65
CA GLY A 183 19.67 14.39 8.42
C GLY A 183 19.16 12.97 8.55
N SER A 184 18.81 12.36 7.43
CA SER A 184 18.43 10.95 7.39
C SER A 184 18.94 10.29 6.12
N TYR A 185 19.20 8.99 6.25
CA TYR A 185 19.47 8.09 5.14
C TYR A 185 18.42 6.97 5.15
N SER A 186 17.79 6.75 4.02
CA SER A 186 16.79 5.70 3.86
C SER A 186 17.18 4.79 2.70
N SER A 187 17.10 3.48 2.89
CA SER A 187 17.37 2.46 1.87
C SER A 187 16.18 1.52 1.77
N TYR A 188 15.61 1.39 0.60
CA TYR A 188 14.42 0.58 0.32
C TYR A 188 14.73 -0.52 -0.67
N GLN A 189 14.16 -1.71 -0.46
CA GLN A 189 14.31 -2.86 -1.34
C GLN A 189 13.02 -3.67 -1.37
N ARG A 190 12.65 -4.15 -2.57
CA ARG A 190 11.62 -5.17 -2.75
C ARG A 190 12.28 -6.54 -3.00
N ASP A 191 11.66 -7.61 -2.51
CA ASP A 191 12.10 -8.99 -2.73
C ASP A 191 10.90 -9.85 -3.15
N GLY A 192 10.70 -10.02 -4.45
CA GLY A 192 9.62 -10.82 -5.04
C GLY A 192 9.86 -12.33 -4.86
N LYS A 193 8.84 -13.07 -4.45
CA LYS A 193 8.93 -14.52 -4.24
C LYS A 193 8.48 -15.31 -5.46
N TYR A 194 7.62 -14.72 -6.29
CA TYR A 194 7.09 -15.34 -7.50
C TYR A 194 7.67 -14.70 -8.76
N ARG A 195 7.88 -15.52 -9.79
CA ARG A 195 8.22 -15.07 -11.14
C ARG A 195 6.95 -14.93 -11.95
N THR A 196 6.36 -13.75 -11.93
CA THR A 196 5.07 -13.49 -12.60
C THR A 196 5.20 -13.49 -14.12
N GLY A 197 4.26 -14.12 -14.82
CA GLY A 197 4.32 -14.26 -16.27
C GLY A 197 4.35 -12.95 -17.03
N ASN A 198 3.62 -11.93 -16.53
CA ASN A 198 3.59 -10.61 -17.15
C ASN A 198 4.90 -9.80 -16.96
N TYR A 199 5.74 -10.18 -15.98
CA TYR A 199 7.01 -9.51 -15.66
C TYR A 199 8.11 -10.53 -15.36
N ALA A 200 8.28 -11.53 -16.23
CA ALA A 200 9.15 -12.68 -16.04
C ALA A 200 10.60 -12.33 -15.63
N ASP A 201 11.13 -11.25 -16.17
CA ASP A 201 12.52 -10.82 -15.96
C ASP A 201 12.68 -9.79 -14.82
N ASN A 202 11.57 -9.30 -14.24
CA ASN A 202 11.60 -8.19 -13.26
C ASN A 202 10.63 -8.37 -12.10
N SER A 203 10.28 -9.59 -11.73
CA SER A 203 9.30 -9.84 -10.64
C SER A 203 9.88 -10.63 -9.48
N LYS A 204 10.71 -11.65 -9.75
CA LYS A 204 11.32 -12.49 -8.72
C LYS A 204 12.68 -11.97 -8.26
N GLY A 205 12.95 -12.17 -6.97
CA GLY A 205 14.21 -11.78 -6.33
C GLY A 205 14.23 -10.32 -5.89
N LYS A 206 15.40 -9.91 -5.44
CA LYS A 206 15.62 -8.58 -4.87
C LYS A 206 15.74 -7.53 -5.97
N SER A 207 15.06 -6.41 -5.78
CA SER A 207 15.33 -5.18 -6.52
C SER A 207 16.69 -4.61 -6.16
N GLU A 208 17.18 -3.64 -6.94
CA GLU A 208 18.23 -2.76 -6.46
C GLU A 208 17.76 -1.97 -5.23
N ASN A 209 18.72 -1.55 -4.40
CA ASN A 209 18.43 -0.65 -3.29
C ASN A 209 18.14 0.76 -3.82
N VAL A 210 17.03 1.32 -3.38
CA VAL A 210 16.66 2.72 -3.66
C VAL A 210 17.00 3.55 -2.45
N ASN A 211 17.97 4.46 -2.58
CA ASN A 211 18.53 5.21 -1.46
C ASN A 211 18.15 6.68 -1.54
N PHE A 212 17.87 7.28 -0.37
CA PHE A 212 17.54 8.69 -0.23
C PHE A 212 18.35 9.30 0.90
N GLU A 213 18.98 10.44 0.61
CA GLU A 213 19.63 11.29 1.58
C GLU A 213 18.78 12.52 1.81
N ASN A 214 18.50 12.83 3.07
CA ASN A 214 17.64 13.94 3.43
C ASN A 214 18.30 14.77 4.52
N TYR A 215 17.96 16.04 4.53
CA TYR A 215 18.41 17.00 5.52
C TYR A 215 17.32 17.98 5.90
N GLY A 216 17.49 18.60 7.05
CA GLY A 216 16.56 19.59 7.52
C GLY A 216 17.23 20.60 8.42
N VAL A 217 16.72 21.82 8.37
CA VAL A 217 17.07 22.91 9.29
C VAL A 217 15.78 23.54 9.79
N LYS A 218 15.73 23.84 11.07
CA LYS A 218 14.62 24.56 11.70
C LYS A 218 15.14 25.56 12.70
N GLY A 219 14.41 26.65 12.88
CA GLY A 219 14.71 27.67 13.87
C GLY A 219 13.45 28.41 14.31
N GLY A 220 13.52 28.97 15.47
CA GLY A 220 12.43 29.78 15.99
C GLY A 220 12.94 30.80 17.00
N ILE A 221 12.15 31.85 17.17
CA ILE A 221 12.42 32.96 18.05
C ILE A 221 11.16 33.31 18.82
N THR A 222 11.30 33.56 20.10
CA THR A 222 10.27 34.10 20.97
C THR A 222 10.81 35.38 21.62
N TYR A 223 10.21 36.51 21.30
CA TYR A 223 10.58 37.80 21.86
C TYR A 223 9.48 38.35 22.77
N ARG A 224 9.83 38.60 24.02
CA ARG A 224 8.93 39.18 25.03
C ARG A 224 9.10 40.69 25.03
N ILE A 225 8.24 41.37 24.24
CA ILE A 225 8.26 42.85 24.10
C ILE A 225 7.88 43.51 25.43
N THR A 226 6.87 42.98 26.09
CA THR A 226 6.41 43.38 27.42
C THR A 226 5.87 42.14 28.17
N GLY A 227 5.55 42.27 29.44
CA GLY A 227 4.89 41.19 30.20
C GLY A 227 3.54 40.72 29.63
N ARG A 228 2.97 41.44 28.65
CA ARG A 228 1.69 41.10 27.99
C ARG A 228 1.78 40.86 26.49
N HIS A 229 2.91 41.20 25.86
CA HIS A 229 3.08 41.12 24.41
C HIS A 229 4.30 40.22 24.09
N ILE A 230 4.03 39.13 23.39
CA ILE A 230 5.02 38.15 23.00
C ILE A 230 4.93 37.95 21.49
N LEU A 231 6.04 38.00 20.79
CA LEU A 231 6.17 37.70 19.37
C LEU A 231 6.83 36.33 19.21
N ASN A 232 6.21 35.46 18.41
CA ASN A 232 6.77 34.16 18.05
C ASN A 232 6.92 34.07 16.54
N ALA A 233 8.06 33.57 16.07
CA ALA A 233 8.29 33.23 14.68
C ALA A 233 9.04 31.91 14.59
N ASN A 234 8.65 31.04 13.65
CA ASN A 234 9.31 29.76 13.40
C ASN A 234 9.47 29.59 11.91
N ALA A 235 10.56 28.93 11.50
CA ALA A 235 10.78 28.53 10.12
C ALA A 235 11.48 27.16 10.07
N ALA A 236 11.15 26.38 9.06
CA ALA A 236 11.79 25.10 8.79
C ALA A 236 11.89 24.85 7.28
N TYR A 237 12.98 24.22 6.91
CA TYR A 237 13.16 23.60 5.60
C TYR A 237 13.67 22.18 5.80
N LEU A 238 13.06 21.21 5.16
CA LEU A 238 13.50 19.83 5.22
C LEU A 238 13.23 19.11 3.89
N THR A 239 14.01 18.06 3.64
CA THR A 239 13.71 17.09 2.60
C THR A 239 13.26 15.79 3.24
N LYS A 240 12.40 15.03 2.54
CA LYS A 240 11.80 13.78 3.02
C LYS A 240 11.79 12.74 1.92
N ALA A 241 12.22 11.52 2.24
CA ALA A 241 12.15 10.39 1.32
C ALA A 241 10.69 10.07 0.96
N PRO A 242 10.42 9.63 -0.28
CA PRO A 242 9.15 9.05 -0.67
C PRO A 242 8.80 7.84 0.22
N THR A 243 7.52 7.50 0.28
CA THR A 243 7.08 6.28 0.98
C THR A 243 7.46 5.03 0.18
N LEU A 244 7.51 3.87 0.82
CA LEU A 244 7.70 2.57 0.14
C LEU A 244 6.67 2.37 -0.99
N ARG A 245 5.41 2.74 -0.77
CA ARG A 245 4.34 2.64 -1.77
C ARG A 245 4.60 3.55 -2.98
N ASN A 246 5.12 4.74 -2.76
CA ASN A 246 5.44 5.67 -3.86
C ASN A 246 6.73 5.25 -4.58
N THR A 247 7.62 4.53 -3.89
CA THR A 247 8.85 4.00 -4.49
C THR A 247 8.58 2.79 -5.37
N PHE A 248 7.74 1.85 -4.90
CA PHE A 248 7.35 0.64 -5.62
C PHE A 248 5.85 0.65 -5.95
N PRO A 249 5.40 1.39 -6.98
CA PRO A 249 3.98 1.61 -7.24
C PRO A 249 3.23 0.32 -7.62
N ASN A 250 3.94 -0.67 -8.18
CA ASN A 250 3.40 -1.96 -8.56
C ASN A 250 4.11 -3.12 -7.84
N ALA A 251 4.33 -2.98 -6.53
CA ALA A 251 5.05 -3.96 -5.72
C ALA A 251 4.44 -5.37 -5.76
N ARG A 252 3.14 -5.52 -6.02
CA ARG A 252 2.50 -6.83 -6.17
C ARG A 252 3.04 -7.61 -7.37
N MET A 253 3.43 -6.93 -8.45
CA MET A 253 3.74 -7.54 -9.74
C MET A 253 5.22 -7.52 -10.07
N ASN A 254 5.97 -6.44 -9.76
CA ASN A 254 7.33 -6.28 -10.25
C ASN A 254 8.22 -5.43 -9.34
N ASN A 255 9.52 -5.38 -9.69
CA ASN A 255 10.57 -4.63 -8.98
C ASN A 255 10.71 -3.18 -9.49
N SER A 256 9.82 -2.70 -10.36
CA SER A 256 9.96 -1.38 -10.98
C SER A 256 9.81 -0.27 -9.95
N VAL A 257 10.67 0.72 -10.08
CA VAL A 257 10.72 1.94 -9.28
C VAL A 257 10.27 3.11 -10.15
N VAL A 258 9.64 4.11 -9.55
CA VAL A 258 9.27 5.35 -10.25
C VAL A 258 10.52 6.03 -10.81
N SER A 259 10.51 6.38 -12.10
CA SER A 259 11.63 7.04 -12.75
C SER A 259 11.90 8.42 -12.16
N ASN A 260 13.18 8.74 -11.96
CA ASN A 260 13.62 10.04 -11.40
C ASN A 260 13.02 10.39 -10.04
N LEU A 261 12.73 9.39 -9.23
CA LEU A 261 12.18 9.59 -7.89
C LEU A 261 13.18 10.38 -7.02
N LYS A 262 12.71 11.45 -6.39
CA LYS A 262 13.49 12.34 -5.53
C LYS A 262 12.78 12.57 -4.21
N SER A 263 13.55 12.95 -3.22
CA SER A 263 13.01 13.44 -1.95
C SER A 263 12.17 14.69 -2.16
N GLU A 264 11.07 14.78 -1.43
CA GLU A 264 10.18 15.93 -1.36
C GLU A 264 10.84 17.06 -0.57
N ALA A 265 10.74 18.30 -1.03
CA ALA A 265 11.18 19.48 -0.30
C ALA A 265 9.99 20.15 0.38
N ILE A 266 10.12 20.42 1.68
CA ILE A 266 9.06 21.00 2.50
C ILE A 266 9.59 22.27 3.17
N SER A 267 8.88 23.38 3.01
CA SER A 267 9.13 24.64 3.69
C SER A 267 7.94 25.00 4.56
N SER A 268 8.20 25.52 5.76
CA SER A 268 7.18 25.99 6.70
C SER A 268 7.66 27.26 7.39
N PHE A 269 6.77 28.21 7.56
CA PHE A 269 7.02 29.46 8.29
C PHE A 269 5.73 30.04 8.83
#